data_1eb0832379991277acad7550f0b32408
#
_entry.id   1eb0832379991277acad7550f0b32408
#
_cell.length_a   1.000
_cell.length_b   1.000
_cell.length_c   1.000
_cell.angle_alpha   90.00
_cell.angle_beta   90.00
_cell.angle_gamma   90.00
#
_symmetry.space_group_name_H-M   'P 1'
#
loop_
_entity.id
_entity.type
_entity.pdbx_description
1 polymer ?
#
loop_
_entity_poly.entity_id
_entity_poly.type
_entity_poly.pdbx_seq_one_letter_code
_entity_poly.pdbx_strand_id
1 'polypeptide(L)'
;PWFFKSGYDIMLYTLPFHGPRAEKGSPFSGYGIFANGMAGFAETMGQAVYDFRSLMDYLEHTGVDRIALTGMSLGGYTSALIASADRRLRAVIPNVPVVEPESMFDSWFPANKLVALGRLGGGVSRAASEAASAYHSPLNYRPQVAKERRLIITGLGDRLAPPEQSEALWRHWDRCALHWFPGNHILHVSQPDYLRRMTKFLAPVMF
;
A
#
# COMPACT_ATOMS: atom_id res chain seq x y z
N PRO A 1 -0.51 -7.54 18.32
CA PRO A 1 -0.51 -7.34 19.78
C PRO A 1 -0.48 -5.85 20.19
N TRP A 2 0.31 -4.98 19.48
CA TRP A 2 0.47 -3.57 19.85
C TRP A 2 -0.85 -2.79 19.85
N PHE A 3 -1.51 -2.72 18.70
CA PHE A 3 -2.77 -1.99 18.56
C PHE A 3 -3.88 -2.55 19.45
N PHE A 4 -4.01 -3.88 19.52
CA PHE A 4 -4.96 -4.52 20.42
C PHE A 4 -4.74 -4.13 21.90
N LYS A 5 -3.47 -4.13 22.35
CA LYS A 5 -3.12 -3.64 23.70
C LYS A 5 -3.40 -2.15 23.90
N SER A 6 -3.51 -1.39 22.82
CA SER A 6 -3.84 0.04 22.82
C SER A 6 -5.35 0.31 22.67
N GLY A 7 -6.21 -0.72 22.75
CA GLY A 7 -7.66 -0.61 22.72
C GLY A 7 -8.32 -0.65 21.34
N TYR A 8 -7.55 -1.03 20.30
CA TYR A 8 -8.09 -1.16 18.93
C TYR A 8 -8.45 -2.60 18.62
N ASP A 9 -9.62 -2.82 18.02
CA ASP A 9 -9.90 -4.06 17.31
C ASP A 9 -9.08 -4.10 16.02
N ILE A 10 -8.68 -5.31 15.60
CA ILE A 10 -7.82 -5.49 14.43
C ILE A 10 -8.49 -6.45 13.47
N MET A 11 -8.67 -5.98 12.23
CA MET A 11 -9.08 -6.81 11.11
C MET A 11 -7.94 -6.92 10.11
N LEU A 12 -7.62 -8.16 9.71
CA LEU A 12 -6.62 -8.43 8.67
C LEU A 12 -7.31 -8.60 7.33
N TYR A 13 -7.15 -7.62 6.46
CA TYR A 13 -7.60 -7.70 5.09
C TYR A 13 -6.55 -8.38 4.22
N THR A 14 -6.89 -9.52 3.64
CA THR A 14 -6.00 -10.29 2.76
C THR A 14 -6.22 -9.88 1.31
N LEU A 15 -5.16 -9.41 0.66
CA LEU A 15 -5.19 -9.04 -0.76
C LEU A 15 -5.44 -10.27 -1.66
N PRO A 16 -6.00 -10.09 -2.87
CA PRO A 16 -6.08 -11.15 -3.86
C PRO A 16 -4.72 -11.83 -4.06
N PHE A 17 -4.72 -13.11 -4.35
CA PHE A 17 -3.52 -13.96 -4.53
C PHE A 17 -2.62 -14.13 -3.30
N HIS A 18 -3.00 -13.60 -2.12
CA HIS A 18 -2.22 -13.77 -0.88
C HIS A 18 -2.88 -14.78 0.08
N GLY A 19 -2.02 -15.48 0.84
CA GLY A 19 -2.45 -16.40 1.89
C GLY A 19 -3.57 -17.35 1.44
N PRO A 20 -4.74 -17.37 2.14
CA PRO A 20 -5.86 -18.23 1.76
C PRO A 20 -6.47 -17.93 0.38
N ARG A 21 -6.17 -16.77 -0.19
CA ARG A 21 -6.64 -16.33 -1.52
C ARG A 21 -5.62 -16.64 -2.64
N ALA A 22 -4.51 -17.29 -2.31
CA ALA A 22 -3.54 -17.74 -3.31
C ALA A 22 -4.12 -18.85 -4.19
N GLU A 23 -3.76 -18.86 -5.47
CA GLU A 23 -4.12 -19.94 -6.38
C GLU A 23 -3.36 -21.23 -6.01
N LYS A 24 -4.02 -22.39 -6.20
CA LYS A 24 -3.38 -23.68 -5.97
C LYS A 24 -2.18 -23.82 -6.92
N GLY A 25 -1.03 -24.21 -6.35
CA GLY A 25 0.20 -24.36 -7.11
C GLY A 25 1.01 -23.08 -7.32
N SER A 26 0.57 -21.94 -6.76
CA SER A 26 1.39 -20.72 -6.76
C SER A 26 2.75 -20.96 -6.09
N PRO A 27 3.86 -20.53 -6.70
CA PRO A 27 5.20 -20.72 -6.12
C PRO A 27 5.40 -20.03 -4.77
N PHE A 28 4.68 -18.90 -4.56
CA PHE A 28 4.68 -18.12 -3.32
C PHE A 28 3.43 -17.26 -3.21
N SER A 29 3.14 -16.80 -2.01
CA SER A 29 2.04 -15.86 -1.74
C SER A 29 2.22 -14.55 -2.50
N GLY A 30 1.21 -14.13 -3.27
CA GLY A 30 1.26 -12.94 -4.10
C GLY A 30 1.73 -13.15 -5.55
N TYR A 31 2.14 -14.37 -5.92
CA TYR A 31 2.62 -14.66 -7.28
C TYR A 31 1.62 -14.21 -8.36
N GLY A 32 0.33 -14.51 -8.19
CA GLY A 32 -0.72 -14.19 -9.17
C GLY A 32 -0.89 -12.70 -9.45
N ILE A 33 -0.44 -11.82 -8.56
CA ILE A 33 -0.48 -10.36 -8.80
C ILE A 33 0.35 -9.99 -10.04
N PHE A 34 1.49 -10.65 -10.23
CA PHE A 34 2.45 -10.32 -11.27
C PHE A 34 2.43 -11.31 -12.44
N ALA A 35 1.79 -12.47 -12.26
CA ALA A 35 1.81 -13.56 -13.23
C ALA A 35 1.22 -13.16 -14.60
N ASN A 36 0.22 -12.27 -14.59
CA ASN A 36 -0.46 -11.79 -15.78
C ASN A 36 0.01 -10.38 -16.22
N GLY A 37 1.22 -9.99 -15.83
CA GLY A 37 1.80 -8.70 -16.18
C GLY A 37 1.02 -7.49 -15.62
N MET A 38 1.17 -6.34 -16.26
CA MET A 38 0.58 -5.08 -15.77
C MET A 38 -0.95 -5.07 -15.83
N ALA A 39 -1.56 -5.75 -16.79
CA ALA A 39 -3.02 -5.87 -16.86
C ALA A 39 -3.56 -6.65 -15.66
N GLY A 40 -2.96 -7.81 -15.36
CA GLY A 40 -3.33 -8.61 -14.18
C GLY A 40 -3.07 -7.87 -12.88
N PHE A 41 -2.01 -7.07 -12.80
CA PHE A 41 -1.77 -6.19 -11.65
C PHE A 41 -2.89 -5.15 -11.49
N ALA A 42 -3.30 -4.48 -12.58
CA ALA A 42 -4.38 -3.49 -12.56
C ALA A 42 -5.73 -4.12 -12.14
N GLU A 43 -6.08 -5.28 -12.69
CA GLU A 43 -7.28 -6.03 -12.31
C GLU A 43 -7.23 -6.43 -10.82
N THR A 44 -6.07 -6.89 -10.35
CA THR A 44 -5.88 -7.27 -8.94
C THR A 44 -6.06 -6.08 -8.01
N MET A 45 -5.55 -4.91 -8.37
CA MET A 45 -5.73 -3.71 -7.56
C MET A 45 -7.18 -3.23 -7.59
N GLY A 46 -7.85 -3.29 -8.74
CA GLY A 46 -9.29 -3.03 -8.86
C GLY A 46 -10.11 -3.96 -7.96
N GLN A 47 -9.82 -5.26 -8.00
CA GLN A 47 -10.46 -6.25 -7.14
C GLN A 47 -10.19 -5.99 -5.66
N ALA A 48 -8.96 -5.64 -5.30
CA ALA A 48 -8.61 -5.31 -3.91
C ALA A 48 -9.41 -4.11 -3.39
N VAL A 49 -9.56 -3.07 -4.19
CA VAL A 49 -10.39 -1.90 -3.82
C VAL A 49 -11.86 -2.28 -3.69
N TYR A 50 -12.39 -3.04 -4.65
CA TYR A 50 -13.78 -3.49 -4.62
C TYR A 50 -14.09 -4.35 -3.39
N ASP A 51 -13.27 -5.36 -3.11
CA ASP A 51 -13.43 -6.25 -1.96
C ASP A 51 -13.35 -5.48 -0.63
N PHE A 52 -12.40 -4.55 -0.54
CA PHE A 52 -12.28 -3.71 0.66
C PHE A 52 -13.53 -2.84 0.85
N ARG A 53 -14.07 -2.25 -0.21
CA ARG A 53 -15.28 -1.45 -0.10
C ARG A 53 -16.50 -2.30 0.29
N SER A 54 -16.60 -3.54 -0.22
CA SER A 54 -17.63 -4.49 0.22
C SER A 54 -17.48 -4.85 1.70
N LEU A 55 -16.23 -4.99 2.19
CA LEU A 55 -15.96 -5.15 3.61
C LEU A 55 -16.40 -3.91 4.42
N MET A 56 -16.16 -2.70 3.91
CA MET A 56 -16.61 -1.47 4.55
C MET A 56 -18.14 -1.39 4.63
N ASP A 57 -18.86 -1.85 3.59
CA ASP A 57 -20.33 -1.93 3.60
C ASP A 57 -20.83 -2.88 4.70
N TYR A 58 -20.17 -4.03 4.84
CA TYR A 58 -20.48 -4.99 5.91
C TYR A 58 -20.20 -4.39 7.31
N LEU A 59 -19.05 -3.75 7.51
CA LEU A 59 -18.69 -3.17 8.80
C LEU A 59 -19.65 -2.05 9.19
N GLU A 60 -20.01 -1.18 8.25
CA GLU A 60 -21.00 -0.13 8.47
C GLU A 60 -22.38 -0.71 8.82
N HIS A 61 -22.82 -1.77 8.13
CA HIS A 61 -24.07 -2.49 8.45
C HIS A 61 -24.04 -3.10 9.85
N THR A 62 -22.90 -3.53 10.35
CA THR A 62 -22.73 -4.08 11.71
C THR A 62 -22.50 -3.01 12.78
N GLY A 63 -22.57 -1.73 12.42
CA GLY A 63 -22.44 -0.61 13.35
C GLY A 63 -21.00 -0.18 13.63
N VAL A 64 -20.03 -0.65 12.85
CA VAL A 64 -18.62 -0.21 12.95
C VAL A 64 -18.41 1.01 12.06
N ASP A 65 -18.22 2.18 12.65
CA ASP A 65 -18.13 3.47 11.95
C ASP A 65 -16.75 4.15 12.07
N ARG A 66 -15.86 3.64 12.92
CA ARG A 66 -14.52 4.18 13.15
C ARG A 66 -13.47 3.22 12.65
N ILE A 67 -13.06 3.39 11.41
CA ILE A 67 -12.13 2.49 10.71
C ILE A 67 -10.91 3.29 10.25
N ALA A 68 -9.73 2.83 10.66
CA ALA A 68 -8.45 3.30 10.15
C ALA A 68 -7.78 2.18 9.34
N LEU A 69 -7.09 2.55 8.27
CA LEU A 69 -6.40 1.60 7.41
C LEU A 69 -4.89 1.80 7.47
N THR A 70 -4.16 0.71 7.62
CA THR A 70 -2.71 0.70 7.50
C THR A 70 -2.26 -0.53 6.71
N GLY A 71 -1.14 -0.41 6.03
CA GLY A 71 -0.53 -1.52 5.32
C GLY A 71 0.93 -1.23 5.02
N MET A 72 1.73 -2.26 4.84
CA MET A 72 3.16 -2.15 4.56
C MET A 72 3.46 -2.51 3.10
N SER A 73 4.40 -1.82 2.46
CA SER A 73 4.86 -2.11 1.10
C SER A 73 3.69 -2.10 0.10
N LEU A 74 3.37 -3.23 -0.52
CA LEU A 74 2.16 -3.40 -1.34
C LEU A 74 0.87 -3.08 -0.57
N GLY A 75 0.82 -3.40 0.72
CA GLY A 75 -0.27 -2.99 1.60
C GLY A 75 -0.29 -1.46 1.81
N GLY A 76 0.86 -0.81 1.83
CA GLY A 76 1.00 0.65 1.85
C GLY A 76 0.47 1.29 0.56
N TYR A 77 0.81 0.71 -0.58
CA TYR A 77 0.25 1.08 -1.88
C TYR A 77 -1.28 0.95 -1.90
N THR A 78 -1.77 -0.24 -1.54
CA THR A 78 -3.20 -0.53 -1.54
C THR A 78 -3.96 0.39 -0.58
N SER A 79 -3.41 0.66 0.61
CA SER A 79 -4.06 1.57 1.57
C SER A 79 -4.10 3.01 1.06
N ALA A 80 -3.07 3.46 0.33
CA ALA A 80 -3.07 4.77 -0.32
C ALA A 80 -4.12 4.86 -1.46
N LEU A 81 -4.25 3.80 -2.25
CA LEU A 81 -5.26 3.70 -3.31
C LEU A 81 -6.69 3.68 -2.72
N ILE A 82 -6.92 2.87 -1.70
CA ILE A 82 -8.22 2.80 -1.00
C ILE A 82 -8.59 4.15 -0.37
N ALA A 83 -7.62 4.89 0.18
CA ALA A 83 -7.85 6.22 0.73
C ALA A 83 -8.36 7.24 -0.31
N SER A 84 -8.13 6.97 -1.61
CA SER A 84 -8.67 7.76 -2.71
C SER A 84 -10.06 7.27 -3.18
N ALA A 85 -10.41 6.02 -2.85
CA ALA A 85 -11.63 5.37 -3.32
C ALA A 85 -12.76 5.33 -2.27
N ASP A 86 -12.44 5.46 -0.97
CA ASP A 86 -13.42 5.33 0.09
C ASP A 86 -13.29 6.44 1.16
N ARG A 87 -14.35 7.22 1.32
CA ARG A 87 -14.43 8.37 2.26
C ARG A 87 -14.73 7.97 3.70
N ARG A 88 -15.08 6.71 3.96
CA ARG A 88 -15.48 6.22 5.29
C ARG A 88 -14.29 6.00 6.22
N LEU A 89 -13.09 5.97 5.67
CA LEU A 89 -11.88 5.86 6.49
C LEU A 89 -11.69 7.10 7.39
N ARG A 90 -11.55 6.86 8.68
CA ARG A 90 -11.22 7.90 9.67
C ARG A 90 -9.77 8.33 9.61
N ALA A 91 -8.87 7.41 9.30
CA ALA A 91 -7.46 7.69 9.09
C ALA A 91 -6.81 6.67 8.17
N VAL A 92 -5.67 7.03 7.57
CA VAL A 92 -4.87 6.12 6.75
C VAL A 92 -3.39 6.29 7.06
N ILE A 93 -2.68 5.15 7.19
CA ILE A 93 -1.25 5.13 7.52
C ILE A 93 -0.52 4.16 6.59
N PRO A 94 -0.16 4.54 5.35
CA PRO A 94 0.74 3.77 4.52
C PRO A 94 2.13 3.66 5.18
N ASN A 95 2.66 2.46 5.26
CA ASN A 95 3.99 2.19 5.82
C ASN A 95 4.89 1.67 4.71
N VAL A 96 6.01 2.32 4.49
CA VAL A 96 6.95 2.08 3.38
C VAL A 96 6.23 1.79 2.05
N PRO A 97 5.31 2.68 1.62
CA PRO A 97 4.47 2.43 0.46
C PRO A 97 5.28 2.38 -0.82
N VAL A 98 4.97 1.43 -1.68
CA VAL A 98 5.44 1.42 -3.06
C VAL A 98 4.36 2.11 -3.90
N VAL A 99 4.57 3.34 -4.36
CA VAL A 99 3.54 4.08 -5.11
C VAL A 99 3.76 4.11 -6.62
N GLU A 100 4.96 3.76 -7.05
CA GLU A 100 5.36 3.61 -8.44
C GLU A 100 5.94 2.20 -8.67
N PRO A 101 5.07 1.17 -8.80
CA PRO A 101 5.50 -0.23 -8.90
C PRO A 101 6.40 -0.50 -10.10
N GLU A 102 6.26 0.25 -11.19
CA GLU A 102 7.12 0.15 -12.38
C GLU A 102 8.58 0.49 -12.07
N SER A 103 8.85 1.41 -11.16
CA SER A 103 10.22 1.76 -10.76
C SER A 103 10.91 0.63 -10.01
N MET A 104 10.15 -0.21 -9.32
CA MET A 104 10.66 -1.40 -8.64
C MET A 104 11.18 -2.44 -9.64
N PHE A 105 10.43 -2.67 -10.73
CA PHE A 105 10.85 -3.63 -11.75
C PHE A 105 12.14 -3.22 -12.44
N ASP A 106 12.44 -1.93 -12.51
CA ASP A 106 13.70 -1.45 -13.06
C ASP A 106 14.89 -1.57 -12.08
N SER A 107 14.64 -1.59 -10.78
CA SER A 107 15.68 -1.60 -9.74
C SER A 107 15.90 -2.95 -9.06
N TRP A 108 14.91 -3.83 -9.03
CA TRP A 108 14.96 -5.09 -8.29
C TRP A 108 15.68 -6.20 -9.04
N PHE A 109 16.73 -6.75 -8.44
CA PHE A 109 17.34 -8.00 -8.90
C PHE A 109 16.55 -9.21 -8.35
N PRO A 110 16.24 -10.22 -9.17
CA PRO A 110 16.53 -10.39 -10.61
C PRO A 110 15.47 -9.82 -11.56
N ALA A 111 14.38 -9.23 -11.05
CA ALA A 111 13.26 -8.74 -11.86
C ALA A 111 13.72 -7.74 -12.94
N ASN A 112 14.64 -6.83 -12.60
CA ASN A 112 15.21 -5.87 -13.55
C ASN A 112 15.89 -6.55 -14.76
N LYS A 113 16.52 -7.71 -14.56
CA LYS A 113 17.15 -8.47 -15.66
C LYS A 113 16.09 -9.13 -16.54
N LEU A 114 15.03 -9.67 -15.94
CA LEU A 114 13.93 -10.30 -16.68
C LEU A 114 13.16 -9.25 -17.49
N VAL A 115 12.91 -8.09 -16.91
CA VAL A 115 12.24 -6.97 -17.60
C VAL A 115 13.11 -6.44 -18.74
N ALA A 116 14.43 -6.28 -18.53
CA ALA A 116 15.36 -5.88 -19.59
C ALA A 116 15.37 -6.88 -20.75
N LEU A 117 15.40 -8.18 -20.43
CA LEU A 117 15.37 -9.24 -21.45
C LEU A 117 14.05 -9.25 -22.23
N GLY A 118 12.93 -9.08 -21.55
CA GLY A 118 11.60 -8.98 -22.16
C GLY A 118 11.48 -7.78 -23.10
N ARG A 119 12.07 -6.63 -22.74
CA ARG A 119 12.09 -5.44 -23.59
C ARG A 119 12.92 -5.64 -24.86
N LEU A 120 14.05 -6.37 -24.78
CA LEU A 120 14.85 -6.74 -25.96
C LEU A 120 14.12 -7.69 -26.91
N GLY A 121 13.22 -8.53 -26.38
CA GLY A 121 12.37 -9.43 -27.15
C GLY A 121 11.11 -8.79 -27.73
N GLY A 122 10.97 -7.47 -27.75
CA GLY A 122 9.78 -6.78 -28.25
C GLY A 122 8.65 -6.69 -27.21
N GLY A 123 8.96 -6.85 -25.93
CA GLY A 123 8.01 -6.72 -24.82
C GLY A 123 7.48 -5.30 -24.63
N VAL A 124 6.61 -5.13 -23.65
CA VAL A 124 5.90 -3.88 -23.34
C VAL A 124 6.90 -2.75 -23.07
N SER A 125 6.77 -1.65 -23.77
CA SER A 125 7.61 -0.47 -23.56
C SER A 125 7.40 0.14 -22.17
N ARG A 126 8.39 0.88 -21.66
CA ARG A 126 8.27 1.60 -20.40
C ARG A 126 7.05 2.52 -20.39
N ALA A 127 6.84 3.28 -21.46
CA ALA A 127 5.69 4.18 -21.59
C ALA A 127 4.35 3.45 -21.51
N ALA A 128 4.24 2.26 -22.11
CA ALA A 128 3.03 1.45 -22.01
C ALA A 128 2.81 0.89 -20.59
N SER A 129 3.90 0.53 -19.87
CA SER A 129 3.82 0.12 -18.47
C SER A 129 3.39 1.27 -17.56
N GLU A 130 3.96 2.46 -17.75
CA GLU A 130 3.58 3.68 -17.02
C GLU A 130 2.11 4.05 -17.27
N ALA A 131 1.66 3.99 -18.52
CA ALA A 131 0.26 4.25 -18.88
C ALA A 131 -0.70 3.24 -18.25
N ALA A 132 -0.34 1.95 -18.21
CA ALA A 132 -1.14 0.92 -17.54
C ALA A 132 -1.18 1.13 -16.01
N SER A 133 -0.05 1.50 -15.40
CA SER A 133 0.04 1.80 -13.97
C SER A 133 -0.73 3.05 -13.57
N ALA A 134 -0.86 4.02 -14.45
CA ALA A 134 -1.54 5.28 -14.18
C ALA A 134 -2.99 5.09 -13.73
N TYR A 135 -3.67 4.05 -14.25
CA TYR A 135 -5.06 3.74 -13.91
C TYR A 135 -5.27 3.41 -12.43
N HIS A 136 -4.30 2.79 -11.78
CA HIS A 136 -4.40 2.41 -10.36
C HIS A 136 -3.35 3.09 -9.47
N SER A 137 -2.59 4.04 -9.99
CA SER A 137 -1.61 4.78 -9.19
C SER A 137 -2.30 5.68 -8.16
N PRO A 138 -1.98 5.55 -6.85
CA PRO A 138 -2.52 6.45 -5.84
C PRO A 138 -2.08 7.91 -6.02
N LEU A 139 -1.09 8.18 -6.86
CA LEU A 139 -0.65 9.54 -7.20
C LEU A 139 -1.57 10.25 -8.19
N ASN A 140 -2.46 9.53 -8.88
CA ASN A 140 -3.37 10.10 -9.87
C ASN A 140 -4.75 10.45 -9.28
N TYR A 141 -5.01 10.09 -8.02
CA TYR A 141 -6.29 10.28 -7.38
C TYR A 141 -6.15 11.08 -6.08
N ARG A 142 -7.02 12.07 -5.90
CA ARG A 142 -7.06 12.80 -4.63
C ARG A 142 -7.56 11.93 -3.50
N PRO A 143 -6.89 11.91 -2.34
CA PRO A 143 -7.37 11.16 -1.18
C PRO A 143 -8.69 11.73 -0.65
N GLN A 144 -9.62 10.85 -0.29
CA GLN A 144 -10.90 11.20 0.35
C GLN A 144 -10.76 11.43 1.87
N VAL A 145 -9.66 10.95 2.44
CA VAL A 145 -9.33 11.14 3.86
C VAL A 145 -8.74 12.52 4.07
N ALA A 146 -9.17 13.26 5.09
CA ALA A 146 -8.66 14.60 5.37
C ALA A 146 -7.16 14.61 5.67
N LYS A 147 -6.46 15.70 5.36
CA LYS A 147 -5.00 15.82 5.49
C LYS A 147 -4.50 15.48 6.89
N GLU A 148 -5.20 15.94 7.92
CA GLU A 148 -4.88 15.76 9.34
C GLU A 148 -5.02 14.29 9.79
N ARG A 149 -5.62 13.45 8.96
CA ARG A 149 -5.88 12.02 9.19
C ARG A 149 -5.05 11.11 8.30
N ARG A 150 -4.02 11.67 7.64
CA ARG A 150 -3.05 10.95 6.80
C ARG A 150 -1.67 10.99 7.45
N LEU A 151 -1.05 9.83 7.65
CA LEU A 151 0.32 9.70 8.18
C LEU A 151 1.07 8.71 7.31
N ILE A 152 2.23 9.10 6.81
CA ILE A 152 3.12 8.20 6.07
C ILE A 152 4.27 7.78 6.99
N ILE A 153 4.59 6.49 7.02
CA ILE A 153 5.75 5.94 7.72
C ILE A 153 6.76 5.50 6.66
N THR A 154 8.02 5.91 6.78
CA THR A 154 9.04 5.60 5.77
C THR A 154 10.39 5.30 6.41
N GLY A 155 11.14 4.37 5.81
CA GLY A 155 12.47 3.96 6.25
C GLY A 155 13.57 4.71 5.51
N LEU A 156 14.52 5.30 6.25
CA LEU A 156 15.63 6.07 5.68
C LEU A 156 16.55 5.26 4.76
N GLY A 157 16.72 3.97 5.04
CA GLY A 157 17.59 3.06 4.27
C GLY A 157 16.78 2.07 3.40
N ASP A 158 15.54 2.37 3.10
CA ASP A 158 14.72 1.47 2.28
C ASP A 158 15.18 1.51 0.81
N ARG A 159 15.56 0.33 0.31
CA ARG A 159 15.97 0.15 -1.09
C ARG A 159 14.93 -0.59 -1.93
N LEU A 160 13.90 -1.14 -1.30
CA LEU A 160 12.80 -1.82 -1.96
C LEU A 160 11.66 -0.84 -2.31
N ALA A 161 11.30 0.00 -1.34
CA ALA A 161 10.44 1.16 -1.53
C ALA A 161 11.26 2.40 -1.14
N PRO A 162 12.10 2.92 -2.06
CA PRO A 162 12.98 4.05 -1.75
C PRO A 162 12.23 5.23 -1.15
N PRO A 163 12.88 6.00 -0.26
CA PRO A 163 12.27 7.16 0.40
C PRO A 163 11.55 8.13 -0.54
N GLU A 164 12.03 8.24 -1.77
CA GLU A 164 11.48 9.09 -2.82
C GLU A 164 10.03 8.75 -3.17
N GLN A 165 9.65 7.48 -3.05
CA GLN A 165 8.26 7.04 -3.26
C GLN A 165 7.34 7.55 -2.15
N SER A 166 7.77 7.46 -0.90
CA SER A 166 7.04 8.05 0.23
C SER A 166 6.96 9.57 0.12
N GLU A 167 8.02 10.23 -0.36
CA GLU A 167 8.03 11.67 -0.61
C GLU A 167 7.11 12.07 -1.76
N ALA A 168 7.02 11.26 -2.82
CA ALA A 168 6.09 11.49 -3.92
C ALA A 168 4.64 11.46 -3.39
N LEU A 169 4.30 10.43 -2.62
CA LEU A 169 2.99 10.34 -1.97
C LEU A 169 2.75 11.52 -1.00
N TRP A 170 3.73 11.90 -0.21
CA TRP A 170 3.64 13.00 0.74
C TRP A 170 3.38 14.35 0.05
N ARG A 171 4.07 14.63 -1.07
CA ARG A 171 3.82 15.81 -1.88
C ARG A 171 2.40 15.80 -2.46
N HIS A 172 1.99 14.66 -3.01
CA HIS A 172 0.64 14.46 -3.56
C HIS A 172 -0.46 14.59 -2.49
N TRP A 173 -0.16 14.19 -1.24
CA TRP A 173 -1.07 14.26 -0.11
C TRP A 173 -0.98 15.57 0.68
N ASP A 174 -0.67 16.68 0.00
CA ASP A 174 -0.62 18.03 0.55
C ASP A 174 0.37 18.20 1.72
N ARG A 175 1.45 17.41 1.72
CA ARG A 175 2.44 17.36 2.81
C ARG A 175 1.79 17.07 4.16
N CYS A 176 1.06 15.95 4.22
CA CYS A 176 0.46 15.42 5.45
C CYS A 176 1.53 15.04 6.50
N ALA A 177 1.13 14.42 7.60
CA ALA A 177 2.10 13.91 8.58
C ALA A 177 3.00 12.84 7.94
N LEU A 178 4.31 12.94 8.21
CA LEU A 178 5.34 12.02 7.75
C LEU A 178 6.25 11.64 8.90
N HIS A 179 6.59 10.38 9.03
CA HIS A 179 7.51 9.88 10.05
C HIS A 179 8.61 9.04 9.40
N TRP A 180 9.84 9.43 9.67
CA TRP A 180 11.04 8.71 9.25
C TRP A 180 11.53 7.81 10.36
N PHE A 181 11.85 6.56 10.04
CA PHE A 181 12.50 5.67 10.98
C PHE A 181 13.88 5.19 10.46
N PRO A 182 14.85 4.99 11.33
CA PRO A 182 16.11 4.36 10.97
C PRO A 182 15.88 2.88 10.67
N GLY A 183 16.34 2.42 9.50
CA GLY A 183 16.14 1.05 9.05
C GLY A 183 15.81 0.96 7.56
N ASN A 184 15.42 -0.21 7.13
CA ASN A 184 15.10 -0.50 5.74
C ASN A 184 13.73 -1.19 5.63
N HIS A 185 13.40 -1.72 4.45
CA HIS A 185 12.10 -2.34 4.18
C HIS A 185 11.74 -3.51 5.10
N ILE A 186 12.73 -4.26 5.54
CA ILE A 186 12.57 -5.48 6.36
C ILE A 186 12.97 -5.22 7.81
N LEU A 187 14.12 -4.56 8.01
CA LEU A 187 14.66 -4.28 9.33
C LEU A 187 14.21 -2.90 9.80
N HIS A 188 13.19 -2.88 10.62
CA HIS A 188 12.63 -1.67 11.23
C HIS A 188 13.31 -1.44 12.58
N VAL A 189 14.43 -0.73 12.57
CA VAL A 189 15.07 -0.28 13.79
C VAL A 189 14.13 0.71 14.48
N SER A 190 14.00 0.65 15.80
CA SER A 190 13.06 1.47 16.58
C SER A 190 11.56 1.31 16.22
N GLN A 191 11.14 0.09 15.81
CA GLN A 191 9.73 -0.21 15.55
C GLN A 191 8.76 0.29 16.65
N PRO A 192 9.06 0.17 17.96
CA PRO A 192 8.17 0.70 19.00
C PRO A 192 7.93 2.21 18.89
N ASP A 193 8.86 3.00 18.35
CA ASP A 193 8.73 4.45 18.25
C ASP A 193 7.68 4.85 17.23
N TYR A 194 7.75 4.28 16.02
CA TYR A 194 6.72 4.58 15.04
C TYR A 194 5.37 3.94 15.39
N LEU A 195 5.33 2.79 16.06
CA LEU A 195 4.07 2.23 16.55
C LEU A 195 3.42 3.15 17.61
N ARG A 196 4.20 3.74 18.52
CA ARG A 196 3.71 4.79 19.42
C ARG A 196 3.23 6.02 18.66
N ARG A 197 3.96 6.42 17.61
CA ARG A 197 3.54 7.51 16.75
C ARG A 197 2.19 7.23 16.07
N MET A 198 2.01 6.02 15.55
CA MET A 198 0.75 5.59 14.92
C MET A 198 -0.41 5.61 15.93
N THR A 199 -0.24 5.02 17.12
CA THR A 199 -1.30 4.99 18.13
C THR A 199 -1.64 6.39 18.64
N LYS A 200 -0.65 7.27 18.85
CA LYS A 200 -0.90 8.68 19.21
C LYS A 200 -1.63 9.44 18.10
N PHE A 201 -1.31 9.15 16.86
CA PHE A 201 -1.98 9.76 15.71
C PHE A 201 -3.44 9.31 15.56
N LEU A 202 -3.70 8.03 15.81
CA LEU A 202 -5.04 7.45 15.68
C LEU A 202 -5.97 7.81 16.85
N ALA A 203 -5.46 7.96 18.07
CA ALA A 203 -6.28 8.13 19.26
C ALA A 203 -7.38 9.21 19.14
N PRO A 204 -7.11 10.45 18.67
CA PRO A 204 -8.13 11.49 18.61
C PRO A 204 -9.21 11.27 17.54
N VAL A 205 -9.07 10.28 16.66
CA VAL A 205 -10.03 9.98 15.59
C VAL A 205 -10.71 8.63 15.74
N MET A 206 -10.18 7.79 16.64
CA MET A 206 -10.71 6.44 16.88
C MET A 206 -11.43 6.33 18.25
N PHE A 207 -11.12 7.20 19.19
CA PHE A 207 -11.77 7.29 20.50
C PHE A 207 -12.39 8.66 20.71
#